data_6ee5d416df35a0626d494b35c8b28675
#
_entry.id   6ee5d416df35a0626d494b35c8b28675
#
_cell.length_a   1.000
_cell.length_b   1.000
_cell.length_c   1.000
_cell.angle_alpha   90.00
_cell.angle_beta   90.00
_cell.angle_gamma   90.00
#
_symmetry.space_group_name_H-M   'P 1'
#
loop_
_entity.id
_entity.type
_entity.pdbx_description
1 polymer ?
#
loop_
_entity_poly.entity_id
_entity_poly.type
_entity_poly.pdbx_seq_one_letter_code
_entity_poly.pdbx_strand_id
1 'polypeptide(L)'
;MRIVISGIPIDIQKKNIKNMHLQIKPPDGHVVISAPLSMDDKAIEVYARTNLSWIKKQIEKFQQQPRSAKRQYVSGETMYIWGKQYYLSFVPDAQKNSFEIQGDKVILSMREDSTVKQRENYVREQYRSLLKVEIERLLPKWEQITELHCESWQTKYMVTRWGTCNTEKKKLWFNLQLAQKPIECLEYVILHELIHLRERTHNSTFIAYMDMYMKNWRAVRKELNDSRLDYYDAQDESPLQKLIDQRRYDEIKDAVLDYMTEKVKEDKAALSDIEIQNVVHIEQVDDGAISFSVIVSCDIEHSISSTGRVSFTEKWLDVKCNVLLGVELTDFEIININECE
;
A
#
# COMPACT_ATOMS: atom_id res chain seq x y z
N MET A 1 -11.46 14.41 -17.95
CA MET A 1 -12.22 15.70 -17.96
C MET A 1 -12.16 16.27 -16.56
N ARG A 2 -12.09 17.61 -16.43
CA ARG A 2 -12.04 18.29 -15.13
C ARG A 2 -13.16 19.33 -15.04
N ILE A 3 -13.87 19.35 -13.91
CA ILE A 3 -14.88 20.35 -13.59
C ILE A 3 -14.51 21.08 -12.31
N VAL A 4 -15.07 22.28 -12.09
CA VAL A 4 -14.87 23.04 -10.85
C VAL A 4 -16.23 23.31 -10.24
N ILE A 5 -16.44 22.87 -8.99
CA ILE A 5 -17.69 23.10 -8.25
C ILE A 5 -17.36 23.79 -6.93
N SER A 6 -17.91 24.98 -6.73
CA SER A 6 -17.66 25.82 -5.53
C SER A 6 -16.16 26.00 -5.23
N GLY A 7 -15.34 26.21 -6.28
CA GLY A 7 -13.89 26.38 -6.16
C GLY A 7 -13.09 25.09 -6.00
N ILE A 8 -13.75 23.92 -5.93
CA ILE A 8 -13.09 22.63 -5.79
C ILE A 8 -12.92 22.01 -7.17
N PRO A 9 -11.68 21.74 -7.62
CA PRO A 9 -11.42 20.98 -8.83
C PRO A 9 -11.75 19.50 -8.62
N ILE A 10 -12.51 18.91 -9.55
CA ILE A 10 -12.94 17.53 -9.54
C ILE A 10 -12.53 16.88 -10.86
N ASP A 11 -11.70 15.86 -10.79
CA ASP A 11 -11.30 15.09 -11.96
C ASP A 11 -12.31 13.97 -12.24
N ILE A 12 -12.84 13.96 -13.47
CA ILE A 12 -13.79 12.95 -13.93
C ILE A 12 -13.06 11.93 -14.81
N GLN A 13 -13.19 10.67 -14.43
CA GLN A 13 -12.65 9.52 -15.15
C GLN A 13 -13.80 8.63 -15.61
N LYS A 14 -14.09 8.63 -16.92
CA LYS A 14 -15.07 7.70 -17.49
C LYS A 14 -14.40 6.32 -17.68
N LYS A 15 -15.04 5.27 -17.15
CA LYS A 15 -14.54 3.90 -17.11
C LYS A 15 -15.64 2.90 -17.45
N ASN A 16 -15.26 1.68 -17.80
CA ASN A 16 -16.22 0.58 -17.98
C ASN A 16 -16.66 0.04 -16.60
N ILE A 17 -17.49 0.78 -15.92
CA ILE A 17 -18.05 0.48 -14.59
C ILE A 17 -19.56 0.69 -14.58
N LYS A 18 -20.29 0.06 -13.64
CA LYS A 18 -21.76 0.18 -13.55
C LYS A 18 -22.22 1.40 -12.75
N ASN A 19 -21.48 1.78 -11.71
CA ASN A 19 -21.87 2.83 -10.75
C ASN A 19 -20.84 3.95 -10.70
N MET A 20 -21.28 5.16 -10.32
CA MET A 20 -20.36 6.25 -10.03
C MET A 20 -19.66 6.02 -8.68
N HIS A 21 -18.38 6.35 -8.62
CA HIS A 21 -17.58 6.31 -7.40
C HIS A 21 -16.90 7.66 -7.18
N LEU A 22 -17.13 8.23 -6.01
CA LEU A 22 -16.49 9.46 -5.55
C LEU A 22 -15.34 9.09 -4.61
N GLN A 23 -14.14 9.54 -4.93
CA GLN A 23 -12.94 9.31 -4.13
C GLN A 23 -12.27 10.64 -3.82
N ILE A 24 -11.74 10.75 -2.61
CA ILE A 24 -10.89 11.86 -2.20
C ILE A 24 -9.52 11.27 -1.88
N LYS A 25 -8.52 11.72 -2.63
CA LYS A 25 -7.17 11.17 -2.55
C LYS A 25 -6.28 12.04 -1.67
N PRO A 26 -5.39 11.44 -0.86
CA PRO A 26 -4.35 12.17 -0.17
C PRO A 26 -3.32 12.73 -1.19
N PRO A 27 -2.44 13.70 -0.81
CA PRO A 27 -2.33 14.27 0.54
C PRO A 27 -3.26 15.44 0.80
N ASP A 28 -3.69 16.14 -0.22
CA ASP A 28 -4.37 17.46 -0.21
C ASP A 28 -5.88 17.36 -0.37
N GLY A 29 -6.42 16.16 -0.49
CA GLY A 29 -7.85 15.96 -0.69
C GLY A 29 -8.27 16.08 -2.16
N HIS A 30 -7.43 15.67 -3.11
CA HIS A 30 -7.75 15.66 -4.53
C HIS A 30 -9.00 14.82 -4.82
N VAL A 31 -9.98 15.42 -5.49
CA VAL A 31 -11.30 14.82 -5.72
C VAL A 31 -11.35 14.16 -7.09
N VAL A 32 -11.72 12.88 -7.12
CA VAL A 32 -11.87 12.10 -8.34
C VAL A 32 -13.25 11.44 -8.37
N ILE A 33 -13.97 11.59 -9.48
CA ILE A 33 -15.21 10.86 -9.76
C ILE A 33 -14.93 9.87 -10.90
N SER A 34 -15.05 8.59 -10.62
CA SER A 34 -15.11 7.55 -11.64
C SER A 34 -16.57 7.35 -12.04
N ALA A 35 -16.88 7.44 -13.34
CA ALA A 35 -18.24 7.32 -13.86
C ALA A 35 -18.30 6.33 -15.02
N PRO A 36 -19.46 5.67 -15.26
CA PRO A 36 -19.68 4.84 -16.46
C PRO A 36 -19.44 5.62 -17.74
N LEU A 37 -18.96 4.93 -18.80
CA LEU A 37 -18.74 5.53 -20.13
C LEU A 37 -20.02 6.16 -20.71
N SER A 38 -21.18 5.56 -20.43
CA SER A 38 -22.49 6.01 -20.90
C SER A 38 -23.10 7.15 -20.09
N MET A 39 -22.47 7.55 -18.98
CA MET A 39 -23.03 8.56 -18.09
C MET A 39 -22.91 9.98 -18.69
N ASP A 40 -24.01 10.72 -18.68
CA ASP A 40 -24.04 12.13 -19.10
C ASP A 40 -23.25 13.01 -18.13
N ASP A 41 -22.54 13.99 -18.68
CA ASP A 41 -21.70 14.92 -17.89
C ASP A 41 -22.53 15.75 -16.90
N LYS A 42 -23.78 16.11 -17.28
CA LYS A 42 -24.70 16.80 -16.37
C LYS A 42 -25.09 15.94 -15.17
N ALA A 43 -25.30 14.63 -15.36
CA ALA A 43 -25.60 13.71 -14.27
C ALA A 43 -24.40 13.59 -13.29
N ILE A 44 -23.18 13.59 -13.82
CA ILE A 44 -21.95 13.57 -13.01
C ILE A 44 -21.82 14.89 -12.21
N GLU A 45 -22.15 16.02 -12.83
CA GLU A 45 -22.13 17.33 -12.14
C GLU A 45 -23.17 17.38 -11.01
N VAL A 46 -24.39 16.92 -11.25
CA VAL A 46 -25.44 16.84 -10.22
C VAL A 46 -24.98 15.95 -9.06
N TYR A 47 -24.43 14.78 -9.36
CA TYR A 47 -23.87 13.87 -8.35
C TYR A 47 -22.78 14.55 -7.50
N ALA A 48 -21.87 15.28 -8.12
CA ALA A 48 -20.83 16.00 -7.42
C ALA A 48 -21.40 17.13 -6.52
N ARG A 49 -22.40 17.88 -7.01
CA ARG A 49 -23.08 18.92 -6.24
C ARG A 49 -23.84 18.36 -5.04
N THR A 50 -24.53 17.24 -5.22
CA THR A 50 -25.26 16.57 -4.13
C THR A 50 -24.30 16.11 -3.02
N ASN A 51 -23.09 15.71 -3.36
CA ASN A 51 -22.09 15.26 -2.39
C ASN A 51 -21.14 16.37 -1.91
N LEU A 52 -21.39 17.63 -2.26
CA LEU A 52 -20.44 18.72 -2.00
C LEU A 52 -20.11 18.91 -0.52
N SER A 53 -21.09 18.81 0.37
CA SER A 53 -20.87 18.92 1.82
C SER A 53 -19.95 17.83 2.34
N TRP A 54 -20.13 16.61 1.87
CA TRP A 54 -19.27 15.48 2.22
C TRP A 54 -17.84 15.66 1.66
N ILE A 55 -17.74 16.14 0.39
CA ILE A 55 -16.44 16.45 -0.25
C ILE A 55 -15.66 17.47 0.59
N LYS A 56 -16.28 18.60 0.96
CA LYS A 56 -15.64 19.63 1.77
C LYS A 56 -15.15 19.08 3.10
N LYS A 57 -15.99 18.32 3.81
CA LYS A 57 -15.64 17.71 5.09
C LYS A 57 -14.45 16.72 4.97
N GLN A 58 -14.39 15.96 3.87
CA GLN A 58 -13.27 15.03 3.66
C GLN A 58 -11.98 15.76 3.30
N ILE A 59 -12.05 16.80 2.44
CA ILE A 59 -10.88 17.64 2.13
C ILE A 59 -10.31 18.26 3.41
N GLU A 60 -11.17 18.87 4.23
CA GLU A 60 -10.76 19.44 5.50
C GLU A 60 -10.10 18.42 6.42
N LYS A 61 -10.67 17.21 6.51
CA LYS A 61 -10.08 16.11 7.26
C LYS A 61 -8.68 15.75 6.75
N PHE A 62 -8.45 15.68 5.44
CA PHE A 62 -7.13 15.42 4.87
C PHE A 62 -6.13 16.54 5.14
N GLN A 63 -6.57 17.80 5.08
CA GLN A 63 -5.73 18.97 5.35
C GLN A 63 -5.35 19.09 6.83
N GLN A 64 -6.25 18.71 7.73
CA GLN A 64 -6.01 18.73 9.17
C GLN A 64 -5.23 17.51 9.68
N GLN A 65 -5.13 16.45 8.88
CA GLN A 65 -4.45 15.23 9.30
C GLN A 65 -2.93 15.45 9.37
N PRO A 66 -2.29 15.34 10.56
CA PRO A 66 -0.87 15.55 10.69
C PRO A 66 -0.11 14.48 9.90
N ARG A 67 0.84 14.90 9.07
CA ARG A 67 1.74 14.02 8.34
C ARG A 67 3.18 14.25 8.76
N SER A 68 3.98 13.20 8.71
CA SER A 68 5.43 13.32 8.90
C SER A 68 6.07 14.06 7.73
N ALA A 69 7.14 14.81 7.99
CA ALA A 69 7.96 15.35 6.91
C ALA A 69 8.60 14.22 6.09
N LYS A 70 8.94 14.51 4.82
CA LYS A 70 9.65 13.55 3.95
C LYS A 70 10.96 13.13 4.62
N ARG A 71 11.13 11.85 4.86
CA ARG A 71 12.31 11.29 5.52
C ARG A 71 13.48 11.23 4.56
N GLN A 72 14.66 11.46 5.09
CA GLN A 72 15.94 11.29 4.38
C GLN A 72 16.71 10.06 4.90
N TYR A 73 16.24 9.50 6.01
CA TYR A 73 16.87 8.36 6.71
C TYR A 73 18.32 8.66 7.07
N VAL A 74 18.52 9.81 7.69
CA VAL A 74 19.82 10.31 8.19
C VAL A 74 19.83 10.39 9.71
N SER A 75 21.02 10.45 10.30
CA SER A 75 21.18 10.56 11.75
C SER A 75 20.46 11.79 12.32
N GLY A 76 19.78 11.58 13.46
CA GLY A 76 19.00 12.59 14.15
C GLY A 76 17.50 12.58 13.80
N GLU A 77 17.06 11.90 12.75
CA GLU A 77 15.64 11.73 12.50
C GLU A 77 14.97 10.85 13.58
N THR A 78 13.69 11.12 13.84
CA THR A 78 12.90 10.31 14.77
C THR A 78 12.22 9.17 14.04
N MET A 79 12.23 7.98 14.62
CA MET A 79 11.50 6.80 14.16
C MET A 79 10.57 6.32 15.27
N TYR A 80 9.48 5.65 14.88
CA TYR A 80 8.56 5.03 15.82
C TYR A 80 8.50 3.52 15.58
N ILE A 81 8.56 2.75 16.65
CA ILE A 81 8.38 1.29 16.66
C ILE A 81 7.46 0.97 17.83
N TRP A 82 6.33 0.37 17.56
CA TRP A 82 5.29 0.04 18.54
C TRP A 82 4.89 1.22 19.43
N GLY A 83 4.75 2.41 18.80
CA GLY A 83 4.40 3.65 19.50
C GLY A 83 5.55 4.32 20.25
N LYS A 84 6.67 3.65 20.46
CA LYS A 84 7.84 4.21 21.13
C LYS A 84 8.71 4.98 20.14
N GLN A 85 9.16 6.16 20.53
CA GLN A 85 10.06 7.00 19.75
C GLN A 85 11.51 6.54 19.92
N TYR A 86 12.23 6.53 18.78
CA TYR A 86 13.66 6.27 18.69
C TYR A 86 14.34 7.34 17.84
N TYR A 87 15.63 7.52 18.02
CA TYR A 87 16.47 8.37 17.17
C TYR A 87 17.25 7.52 16.18
N LEU A 88 17.15 7.84 14.90
CA LEU A 88 17.93 7.18 13.87
C LEU A 88 19.40 7.56 13.98
N SER A 89 20.27 6.58 13.95
CA SER A 89 21.72 6.72 13.79
C SER A 89 22.13 6.00 12.51
N PHE A 90 22.41 6.76 11.45
CA PHE A 90 22.90 6.20 10.20
C PHE A 90 24.41 5.98 10.30
N VAL A 91 24.85 4.75 10.03
CA VAL A 91 26.26 4.35 10.00
C VAL A 91 26.63 3.99 8.57
N PRO A 92 27.40 4.84 7.88
CA PRO A 92 27.90 4.55 6.54
C PRO A 92 28.95 3.44 6.57
N ASP A 93 29.26 2.88 5.40
CA ASP A 93 30.32 1.90 5.19
C ASP A 93 30.07 0.51 5.78
N ALA A 94 28.84 0.07 5.77
CA ALA A 94 28.53 -1.29 6.19
C ALA A 94 28.83 -2.31 5.05
N GLN A 95 29.59 -3.34 5.36
CA GLN A 95 29.73 -4.50 4.46
C GLN A 95 28.41 -5.26 4.32
N LYS A 96 27.52 -5.11 5.30
CA LYS A 96 26.20 -5.70 5.36
C LYS A 96 25.19 -4.71 5.91
N ASN A 97 24.04 -4.58 5.23
CA ASN A 97 22.95 -3.80 5.75
C ASN A 97 22.46 -4.36 7.09
N SER A 98 22.28 -3.51 8.10
CA SER A 98 21.70 -3.89 9.38
C SER A 98 20.74 -2.83 9.93
N PHE A 99 19.82 -3.30 10.77
CA PHE A 99 18.86 -2.47 11.46
C PHE A 99 18.77 -2.97 12.90
N GLU A 100 19.31 -2.23 13.84
CA GLU A 100 19.43 -2.64 15.23
C GLU A 100 18.82 -1.60 16.17
N ILE A 101 18.10 -2.10 17.17
CA ILE A 101 17.53 -1.25 18.21
C ILE A 101 18.45 -1.31 19.43
N GLN A 102 19.05 -0.18 19.78
CA GLN A 102 19.94 -0.05 20.93
C GLN A 102 19.49 1.12 21.82
N GLY A 103 18.92 0.80 22.98
CA GLY A 103 18.39 1.80 23.93
C GLY A 103 17.27 2.65 23.33
N ASP A 104 17.54 3.92 23.09
CA ASP A 104 16.64 4.91 22.45
C ASP A 104 16.97 5.19 20.97
N LYS A 105 17.88 4.40 20.40
CA LYS A 105 18.33 4.58 19.03
C LYS A 105 17.99 3.39 18.15
N VAL A 106 17.77 3.69 16.87
CA VAL A 106 17.80 2.73 15.77
C VAL A 106 19.08 2.97 14.99
N ILE A 107 19.95 1.96 14.95
CA ILE A 107 21.18 2.00 14.16
C ILE A 107 20.86 1.39 12.80
N LEU A 108 20.94 2.22 11.76
CA LEU A 108 20.79 1.82 10.36
C LEU A 108 22.17 1.82 9.71
N SER A 109 22.71 0.64 9.44
CA SER A 109 23.99 0.49 8.75
C SER A 109 23.74 0.13 7.29
N MET A 110 24.21 0.96 6.38
CA MET A 110 24.12 0.74 4.94
C MET A 110 25.33 1.41 4.26
N ARG A 111 25.56 1.08 2.99
CA ARG A 111 26.62 1.72 2.18
C ARG A 111 26.48 3.24 2.18
N GLU A 112 27.58 3.96 2.19
CA GLU A 112 27.63 5.43 2.24
C GLU A 112 26.87 6.05 1.05
N ASP A 113 27.02 5.49 -0.14
CA ASP A 113 26.37 5.93 -1.38
C ASP A 113 24.91 5.49 -1.53
N SER A 114 24.33 4.82 -0.50
CA SER A 114 22.95 4.41 -0.53
C SER A 114 21.99 5.59 -0.71
N THR A 115 21.10 5.48 -1.68
CA THR A 115 20.08 6.50 -1.94
C THR A 115 19.02 6.52 -0.84
N VAL A 116 18.31 7.64 -0.70
CA VAL A 116 17.17 7.76 0.23
C VAL A 116 16.14 6.65 -0.01
N LYS A 117 15.91 6.32 -1.28
CA LYS A 117 14.94 5.27 -1.65
C LYS A 117 15.40 3.87 -1.22
N GLN A 118 16.67 3.54 -1.35
CA GLN A 118 17.23 2.27 -0.86
C GLN A 118 17.12 2.18 0.66
N ARG A 119 17.42 3.26 1.40
CA ARG A 119 17.25 3.33 2.86
C ARG A 119 15.77 3.15 3.25
N GLU A 120 14.87 3.84 2.57
CA GLU A 120 13.43 3.71 2.77
C GLU A 120 12.97 2.26 2.59
N ASN A 121 13.32 1.64 1.48
CA ASN A 121 12.93 0.26 1.18
C ASN A 121 13.46 -0.70 2.24
N TYR A 122 14.75 -0.58 2.60
CA TYR A 122 15.33 -1.43 3.64
C TYR A 122 14.64 -1.26 5.00
N VAL A 123 14.35 -0.02 5.41
CA VAL A 123 13.63 0.26 6.67
C VAL A 123 12.19 -0.28 6.60
N ARG A 124 11.52 -0.18 5.45
CA ARG A 124 10.18 -0.77 5.27
C ARG A 124 10.20 -2.29 5.46
N GLU A 125 11.24 -2.98 4.96
CA GLU A 125 11.38 -4.42 5.19
C GLU A 125 11.63 -4.75 6.66
N GLN A 126 12.37 -3.93 7.40
CA GLN A 126 12.52 -4.12 8.85
C GLN A 126 11.17 -3.95 9.58
N TYR A 127 10.39 -2.93 9.23
CA TYR A 127 9.02 -2.80 9.75
C TYR A 127 8.14 -3.99 9.39
N ARG A 128 8.28 -4.53 8.16
CA ARG A 128 7.56 -5.73 7.73
C ARG A 128 7.92 -6.93 8.61
N SER A 129 9.19 -7.15 8.87
CA SER A 129 9.68 -8.24 9.73
C SER A 129 9.14 -8.11 11.15
N LEU A 130 9.19 -6.91 11.74
CA LEU A 130 8.62 -6.63 13.05
C LEU A 130 7.11 -6.89 13.10
N LEU A 131 6.39 -6.42 12.08
CA LEU A 131 4.95 -6.57 11.99
C LEU A 131 4.53 -8.04 11.83
N LYS A 132 5.26 -8.82 11.01
CA LYS A 132 5.00 -10.25 10.83
C LYS A 132 5.09 -11.01 12.16
N VAL A 133 6.14 -10.80 12.93
CA VAL A 133 6.33 -11.44 14.25
C VAL A 133 5.14 -11.17 15.17
N GLU A 134 4.66 -9.93 15.25
CA GLU A 134 3.54 -9.60 16.12
C GLU A 134 2.19 -10.10 15.58
N ILE A 135 1.98 -10.11 14.28
CA ILE A 135 0.77 -10.71 13.69
C ILE A 135 0.74 -12.22 13.97
N GLU A 136 1.85 -12.92 13.80
CA GLU A 136 1.96 -14.36 14.09
C GLU A 136 1.66 -14.68 15.56
N ARG A 137 1.94 -13.77 16.46
CA ARG A 137 1.63 -13.89 17.89
C ARG A 137 0.17 -13.56 18.21
N LEU A 138 -0.37 -12.49 17.62
CA LEU A 138 -1.66 -11.92 17.99
C LEU A 138 -2.84 -12.54 17.23
N LEU A 139 -2.67 -12.85 15.97
CA LEU A 139 -3.74 -13.37 15.11
C LEU A 139 -4.33 -14.69 15.64
N PRO A 140 -3.52 -15.72 16.03
CA PRO A 140 -4.06 -16.95 16.62
C PRO A 140 -4.89 -16.71 17.89
N LYS A 141 -4.43 -15.77 18.73
CA LYS A 141 -5.18 -15.38 19.94
C LYS A 141 -6.57 -14.87 19.59
N TRP A 142 -6.66 -13.95 18.61
CA TRP A 142 -7.94 -13.37 18.21
C TRP A 142 -8.81 -14.35 17.44
N GLU A 143 -8.25 -15.23 16.63
CA GLU A 143 -8.98 -16.32 15.98
C GLU A 143 -9.62 -17.25 17.01
N GLN A 144 -8.90 -17.62 18.06
CA GLN A 144 -9.43 -18.45 19.14
C GLN A 144 -10.58 -17.75 19.91
N ILE A 145 -10.42 -16.45 20.20
CA ILE A 145 -11.40 -15.67 20.95
C ILE A 145 -12.70 -15.46 20.14
N THR A 146 -12.56 -15.23 18.83
CA THR A 146 -13.71 -14.89 17.95
C THR A 146 -14.31 -16.09 17.27
N GLU A 147 -13.62 -17.23 17.28
CA GLU A 147 -13.95 -18.44 16.48
C GLU A 147 -14.00 -18.14 14.97
N LEU A 148 -13.27 -17.10 14.52
CA LEU A 148 -13.15 -16.70 13.12
C LEU A 148 -11.73 -17.01 12.65
N HIS A 149 -11.60 -17.63 11.47
CA HIS A 149 -10.30 -18.02 10.93
C HIS A 149 -10.09 -17.45 9.54
N CYS A 150 -8.96 -16.80 9.33
CA CYS A 150 -8.52 -16.43 7.98
C CYS A 150 -7.68 -17.56 7.38
N GLU A 151 -7.79 -17.74 6.06
CA GLU A 151 -6.99 -18.71 5.32
C GLU A 151 -5.54 -18.21 5.15
N SER A 152 -5.37 -16.90 4.98
CA SER A 152 -4.06 -16.29 4.82
C SER A 152 -4.07 -14.81 5.20
N TRP A 153 -2.87 -14.27 5.42
CA TRP A 153 -2.70 -12.83 5.68
C TRP A 153 -1.37 -12.33 5.10
N GLN A 154 -1.34 -11.03 4.85
CA GLN A 154 -0.16 -10.34 4.31
C GLN A 154 -0.02 -8.94 4.90
N THR A 155 1.16 -8.35 4.71
CA THR A 155 1.42 -6.96 5.05
C THR A 155 1.67 -6.16 3.78
N LYS A 156 1.08 -4.96 3.70
CA LYS A 156 1.20 -4.06 2.55
C LYS A 156 1.34 -2.63 3.01
N TYR A 157 2.13 -1.81 2.31
CA TYR A 157 2.10 -0.37 2.53
C TYR A 157 0.82 0.20 1.95
N MET A 158 -0.03 0.78 2.79
CA MET A 158 -1.30 1.36 2.38
C MET A 158 -1.38 2.83 2.80
N VAL A 159 -1.92 3.69 1.93
CA VAL A 159 -1.99 5.14 2.16
C VAL A 159 -3.28 5.54 2.89
N THR A 160 -4.38 4.79 2.71
CA THR A 160 -5.73 5.20 3.14
C THR A 160 -6.40 4.23 4.11
N ARG A 161 -5.82 3.06 4.35
CA ARG A 161 -6.43 2.01 5.17
C ARG A 161 -5.40 1.40 6.12
N TRP A 162 -5.86 0.92 7.25
CA TRP A 162 -5.03 0.21 8.22
C TRP A 162 -5.06 -1.31 8.03
N GLY A 163 -6.14 -1.82 7.45
CA GLY A 163 -6.32 -3.20 7.07
C GLY A 163 -7.35 -3.34 5.97
N THR A 164 -7.52 -4.54 5.46
CA THR A 164 -8.61 -4.93 4.56
C THR A 164 -8.82 -6.43 4.57
N CYS A 165 -10.06 -6.85 4.43
CA CYS A 165 -10.49 -8.25 4.41
C CYS A 165 -11.11 -8.60 3.05
N ASN A 166 -10.62 -9.66 2.41
CA ASN A 166 -11.34 -10.33 1.34
C ASN A 166 -12.16 -11.48 1.96
N THR A 167 -13.45 -11.30 2.07
CA THR A 167 -14.36 -12.25 2.73
C THR A 167 -14.56 -13.54 1.93
N GLU A 168 -14.35 -13.52 0.60
CA GLU A 168 -14.50 -14.70 -0.27
C GLU A 168 -13.28 -15.62 -0.15
N LYS A 169 -12.09 -15.03 -0.21
CA LYS A 169 -10.80 -15.74 -0.06
C LYS A 169 -10.38 -15.88 1.40
N LYS A 170 -11.12 -15.32 2.35
CA LYS A 170 -10.77 -15.20 3.77
C LYS A 170 -9.33 -14.72 3.97
N LYS A 171 -8.91 -13.74 3.17
CA LYS A 171 -7.55 -13.19 3.18
C LYS A 171 -7.55 -11.81 3.82
N LEU A 172 -6.60 -11.59 4.73
CA LEU A 172 -6.43 -10.32 5.44
C LEU A 172 -5.16 -9.61 4.98
N TRP A 173 -5.21 -8.27 4.87
CA TRP A 173 -4.03 -7.43 4.67
C TRP A 173 -3.90 -6.43 5.81
N PHE A 174 -2.67 -6.23 6.27
CA PHE A 174 -2.34 -5.29 7.34
C PHE A 174 -1.38 -4.23 6.84
N ASN A 175 -1.67 -2.96 7.16
CA ASN A 175 -0.83 -1.86 6.74
C ASN A 175 0.52 -1.89 7.45
N LEU A 176 1.60 -1.79 6.68
CA LEU A 176 2.97 -1.78 7.18
C LEU A 176 3.22 -0.69 8.23
N GLN A 177 2.54 0.46 8.10
CA GLN A 177 2.63 1.56 9.05
C GLN A 177 2.15 1.21 10.48
N LEU A 178 1.45 0.08 10.67
CA LEU A 178 1.05 -0.41 12.00
C LEU A 178 2.24 -0.73 12.90
N ALA A 179 3.39 -1.13 12.32
CA ALA A 179 4.61 -1.36 13.10
C ALA A 179 5.13 -0.10 13.81
N GLN A 180 4.69 1.08 13.38
CA GLN A 180 5.05 2.36 14.00
C GLN A 180 4.08 2.78 15.12
N LYS A 181 2.93 2.11 15.23
CA LYS A 181 1.85 2.45 16.17
C LYS A 181 1.91 1.58 17.44
N PRO A 182 1.26 1.99 18.53
CA PRO A 182 1.10 1.12 19.70
C PRO A 182 0.54 -0.25 19.29
N ILE A 183 0.97 -1.28 19.99
CA ILE A 183 0.61 -2.66 19.67
C ILE A 183 -0.91 -2.91 19.75
N GLU A 184 -1.59 -2.17 20.59
CA GLU A 184 -3.05 -2.19 20.74
C GLU A 184 -3.75 -1.78 19.44
N CYS A 185 -3.13 -0.91 18.65
CA CYS A 185 -3.63 -0.53 17.33
C CYS A 185 -3.59 -1.70 16.35
N LEU A 186 -2.53 -2.52 16.40
CA LEU A 186 -2.45 -3.74 15.61
C LEU A 186 -3.52 -4.76 16.06
N GLU A 187 -3.67 -4.97 17.38
CA GLU A 187 -4.72 -5.84 17.91
C GLU A 187 -6.13 -5.40 17.46
N TYR A 188 -6.39 -4.10 17.51
CA TYR A 188 -7.65 -3.53 17.02
C TYR A 188 -7.89 -3.83 15.54
N VAL A 189 -6.87 -3.63 14.68
CA VAL A 189 -7.02 -3.87 13.24
C VAL A 189 -7.18 -5.38 12.95
N ILE A 190 -6.44 -6.25 13.63
CA ILE A 190 -6.60 -7.71 13.50
C ILE A 190 -8.04 -8.12 13.82
N LEU A 191 -8.56 -7.70 14.96
CA LEU A 191 -9.93 -7.99 15.36
C LEU A 191 -10.94 -7.43 14.36
N HIS A 192 -10.76 -6.21 13.91
CA HIS A 192 -11.62 -5.52 12.95
C HIS A 192 -11.73 -6.29 11.64
N GLU A 193 -10.60 -6.74 11.08
CA GLU A 193 -10.56 -7.47 9.81
C GLU A 193 -11.07 -8.91 9.97
N LEU A 194 -10.86 -9.54 11.12
CA LEU A 194 -11.46 -10.85 11.42
C LEU A 194 -12.99 -10.78 11.49
N ILE A 195 -13.57 -9.76 12.14
CA ILE A 195 -15.02 -9.60 12.21
C ILE A 195 -15.63 -9.42 10.82
N HIS A 196 -14.92 -8.83 9.87
CA HIS A 196 -15.37 -8.72 8.48
C HIS A 196 -15.59 -10.08 7.80
N LEU A 197 -14.98 -11.15 8.25
CA LEU A 197 -15.27 -12.49 7.76
C LEU A 197 -16.71 -12.94 8.06
N ARG A 198 -17.34 -12.36 9.11
CA ARG A 198 -18.73 -12.63 9.51
C ARG A 198 -19.67 -11.50 9.09
N GLU A 199 -19.26 -10.25 9.23
CA GLU A 199 -20.07 -9.07 8.97
C GLU A 199 -19.31 -8.08 8.06
N ARG A 200 -19.75 -8.00 6.81
CA ARG A 200 -19.05 -7.21 5.78
C ARG A 200 -19.12 -5.69 5.99
N THR A 201 -20.16 -5.23 6.69
CA THR A 201 -20.44 -3.80 6.86
C THR A 201 -20.33 -3.38 8.32
N HIS A 202 -20.00 -2.12 8.57
CA HIS A 202 -19.88 -1.57 9.93
C HIS A 202 -21.26 -1.22 10.54
N ASN A 203 -22.19 -2.14 10.48
CA ASN A 203 -23.54 -1.99 11.03
C ASN A 203 -23.58 -2.21 12.56
N SER A 204 -24.77 -2.22 13.15
CA SER A 204 -24.96 -2.45 14.59
C SER A 204 -24.42 -3.81 15.05
N THR A 205 -24.51 -4.85 14.21
CA THR A 205 -24.01 -6.19 14.51
C THR A 205 -22.47 -6.20 14.59
N PHE A 206 -21.80 -5.56 13.62
CA PHE A 206 -20.34 -5.36 13.65
C PHE A 206 -19.91 -4.64 14.93
N ILE A 207 -20.61 -3.55 15.27
CA ILE A 207 -20.33 -2.75 16.46
C ILE A 207 -20.51 -3.59 17.73
N ALA A 208 -21.57 -4.42 17.80
CA ALA A 208 -21.80 -5.31 18.93
C ALA A 208 -20.67 -6.33 19.11
N TYR A 209 -20.12 -6.91 18.03
CA TYR A 209 -18.94 -7.77 18.11
C TYR A 209 -17.71 -7.02 18.60
N MET A 210 -17.45 -5.82 18.08
CA MET A 210 -16.34 -4.99 18.56
C MET A 210 -16.48 -4.68 20.06
N ASP A 211 -17.68 -4.31 20.54
CA ASP A 211 -17.98 -4.03 21.94
C ASP A 211 -17.83 -5.28 22.84
N MET A 212 -18.15 -6.45 22.28
CA MET A 212 -18.00 -7.73 22.99
C MET A 212 -16.54 -8.10 23.21
N TYR A 213 -15.73 -8.03 22.15
CA TYR A 213 -14.38 -8.56 22.15
C TYR A 213 -13.33 -7.56 22.63
N MET A 214 -13.50 -6.25 22.37
CA MET A 214 -12.54 -5.20 22.74
C MET A 214 -13.25 -3.95 23.27
N LYS A 215 -13.49 -3.89 24.56
CA LYS A 215 -14.27 -2.79 25.18
C LYS A 215 -13.73 -1.38 24.92
N ASN A 216 -12.42 -1.24 24.77
CA ASN A 216 -11.74 0.04 24.55
C ASN A 216 -11.49 0.36 23.07
N TRP A 217 -12.04 -0.39 22.12
CA TRP A 217 -11.73 -0.25 20.70
C TRP A 217 -11.97 1.16 20.13
N ARG A 218 -12.94 1.92 20.69
CA ARG A 218 -13.22 3.28 20.23
C ARG A 218 -12.07 4.23 20.56
N ALA A 219 -11.46 4.08 21.74
CA ALA A 219 -10.30 4.85 22.16
C ALA A 219 -9.09 4.50 21.28
N VAL A 220 -8.82 3.21 21.08
CA VAL A 220 -7.72 2.71 20.23
C VAL A 220 -7.90 3.17 18.77
N ARG A 221 -9.12 3.08 18.24
CA ARG A 221 -9.45 3.60 16.89
C ARG A 221 -9.19 5.09 16.78
N LYS A 222 -9.55 5.86 17.81
CA LYS A 222 -9.30 7.31 17.82
C LYS A 222 -7.81 7.58 17.83
N GLU A 223 -7.04 6.95 18.71
CA GLU A 223 -5.58 7.07 18.77
C GLU A 223 -4.92 6.73 17.44
N LEU A 224 -5.33 5.61 16.80
CA LEU A 224 -4.83 5.20 15.50
C LEU A 224 -5.12 6.25 14.41
N ASN A 225 -6.33 6.83 14.38
CA ASN A 225 -6.72 7.82 13.39
C ASN A 225 -6.14 9.22 13.66
N ASP A 226 -5.87 9.56 14.92
CA ASP A 226 -5.25 10.84 15.33
C ASP A 226 -3.72 10.78 15.18
N SER A 227 -3.15 9.58 15.05
CA SER A 227 -1.71 9.41 14.91
C SER A 227 -1.21 9.91 13.55
N ARG A 228 0.05 10.40 13.53
CA ARG A 228 0.69 10.85 12.28
C ARG A 228 0.79 9.70 11.29
N LEU A 229 0.41 9.97 10.04
CA LEU A 229 0.68 9.12 8.88
C LEU A 229 2.07 9.45 8.31
N ASP A 230 2.64 8.50 7.58
CA ASP A 230 3.85 8.77 6.82
C ASP A 230 3.61 9.84 5.76
N TYR A 231 4.70 10.50 5.38
CA TYR A 231 4.70 11.43 4.26
C TYR A 231 4.24 10.69 3.00
N TYR A 232 3.30 11.30 2.29
CA TYR A 232 2.84 10.84 0.98
C TYR A 232 2.90 12.02 0.02
N ASP A 233 3.65 11.88 -1.06
CA ASP A 233 3.70 12.83 -2.15
C ASP A 233 2.91 12.27 -3.33
N ALA A 234 1.84 12.95 -3.73
CA ALA A 234 1.09 12.57 -4.91
C ALA A 234 1.92 12.73 -6.20
N GLN A 235 3.01 13.47 -6.13
CA GLN A 235 3.97 13.64 -7.23
C GLN A 235 4.98 12.49 -7.33
N ASP A 236 5.14 11.69 -6.26
CA ASP A 236 5.92 10.44 -6.29
C ASP A 236 5.22 9.33 -7.15
N GLU A 237 3.92 9.49 -7.48
CA GLU A 237 3.31 8.74 -8.58
C GLU A 237 3.85 9.33 -9.89
N SER A 238 4.85 8.69 -10.46
CA SER A 238 5.40 9.04 -11.78
C SER A 238 4.26 9.29 -12.79
N PRO A 239 4.32 10.33 -13.63
CA PRO A 239 3.36 10.53 -14.71
C PRO A 239 3.17 9.26 -15.56
N LEU A 240 4.22 8.45 -15.74
CA LEU A 240 4.18 7.17 -16.44
C LEU A 240 3.38 6.08 -15.71
N GLN A 241 3.34 6.07 -14.39
CA GLN A 241 2.49 5.13 -13.64
C GLN A 241 1.00 5.36 -13.93
N LYS A 242 0.62 6.61 -14.25
CA LYS A 242 -0.75 6.95 -14.70
C LYS A 242 -1.01 6.55 -16.14
N LEU A 243 0.04 6.34 -16.94
CA LEU A 243 -0.05 5.93 -18.34
C LEU A 243 -0.11 4.40 -18.51
N ILE A 244 0.27 3.63 -17.49
CA ILE A 244 0.11 2.17 -17.51
C ILE A 244 -1.39 1.87 -17.36
N ASP A 245 -2.06 1.62 -18.50
CA ASP A 245 -3.45 1.17 -18.54
C ASP A 245 -3.57 -0.30 -18.08
N GLN A 246 -4.80 -0.79 -17.94
CA GLN A 246 -5.07 -2.13 -17.44
C GLN A 246 -4.42 -3.22 -18.34
N ARG A 247 -4.35 -3.00 -19.64
CA ARG A 247 -3.76 -3.97 -20.58
C ARG A 247 -2.26 -4.11 -20.36
N ARG A 248 -1.53 -2.99 -20.23
CA ARG A 248 -0.09 -2.99 -19.95
C ARG A 248 0.23 -3.54 -18.57
N TYR A 249 -0.65 -3.25 -17.61
CA TYR A 249 -0.56 -3.82 -16.28
C TYR A 249 -0.66 -5.36 -16.34
N ASP A 250 -1.60 -5.89 -17.11
CA ASP A 250 -1.76 -7.33 -17.29
C ASP A 250 -0.57 -7.93 -18.05
N GLU A 251 -0.07 -7.28 -19.10
CA GLU A 251 1.14 -7.69 -19.84
C GLU A 251 2.39 -7.76 -18.95
N ILE A 252 2.59 -6.78 -18.06
CA ILE A 252 3.69 -6.78 -17.09
C ILE A 252 3.53 -7.93 -16.08
N LYS A 253 2.33 -8.16 -15.60
CA LYS A 253 2.04 -9.27 -14.67
C LYS A 253 2.32 -10.63 -15.30
N ASP A 254 1.88 -10.83 -16.51
CA ASP A 254 2.10 -12.09 -17.24
C ASP A 254 3.59 -12.32 -17.47
N ALA A 255 4.35 -11.29 -17.87
CA ALA A 255 5.78 -11.39 -18.06
C ALA A 255 6.55 -11.69 -16.74
N VAL A 256 6.13 -11.07 -15.64
CA VAL A 256 6.68 -11.37 -14.29
C VAL A 256 6.36 -12.81 -13.90
N LEU A 257 5.13 -13.26 -14.15
CA LEU A 257 4.72 -14.62 -13.84
C LEU A 257 5.55 -15.65 -14.64
N ASP A 258 5.79 -15.40 -15.91
CA ASP A 258 6.61 -16.25 -16.77
C ASP A 258 8.08 -16.23 -16.33
N TYR A 259 8.63 -15.04 -16.03
CA TYR A 259 9.99 -14.90 -15.49
C TYR A 259 10.20 -15.70 -14.19
N MET A 260 9.28 -15.56 -13.22
CA MET A 260 9.36 -16.26 -11.95
C MET A 260 9.27 -17.78 -12.14
N THR A 261 8.42 -18.22 -13.06
CA THR A 261 8.26 -19.66 -13.36
C THR A 261 9.46 -20.24 -14.10
N GLU A 262 10.00 -19.56 -15.10
CA GLU A 262 11.05 -20.09 -15.96
C GLU A 262 12.47 -19.86 -15.42
N LYS A 263 12.74 -18.66 -14.88
CA LYS A 263 14.08 -18.24 -14.43
C LYS A 263 14.32 -18.53 -12.96
N VAL A 264 13.36 -18.19 -12.12
CA VAL A 264 13.47 -18.39 -10.66
C VAL A 264 13.03 -19.80 -10.27
N LYS A 265 12.34 -20.52 -11.18
CA LYS A 265 11.84 -21.90 -10.99
C LYS A 265 10.84 -22.02 -9.85
N GLU A 266 10.07 -20.96 -9.63
CA GLU A 266 8.96 -21.00 -8.69
C GLU A 266 7.72 -21.62 -9.33
N ASP A 267 6.93 -22.35 -8.53
CA ASP A 267 5.68 -22.92 -9.01
C ASP A 267 4.67 -21.81 -9.30
N LYS A 268 4.10 -21.80 -10.51
CA LYS A 268 3.09 -20.81 -10.94
C LYS A 268 1.89 -20.76 -9.99
N ALA A 269 1.54 -21.88 -9.36
CA ALA A 269 0.47 -21.96 -8.38
C ALA A 269 0.83 -21.29 -7.04
N ALA A 270 2.14 -21.16 -6.75
CA ALA A 270 2.64 -20.49 -5.56
C ALA A 270 2.78 -18.97 -5.73
N LEU A 271 2.63 -18.44 -6.95
CA LEU A 271 2.77 -17.01 -7.22
C LEU A 271 1.44 -16.28 -7.06
N SER A 272 1.44 -15.24 -6.24
CA SER A 272 0.24 -14.43 -5.98
C SER A 272 0.59 -12.95 -5.84
N ASP A 273 -0.47 -12.12 -5.86
CA ASP A 273 -0.39 -10.67 -5.60
C ASP A 273 0.76 -9.95 -6.31
N ILE A 274 0.88 -10.18 -7.63
CA ILE A 274 1.80 -9.42 -8.48
C ILE A 274 1.28 -8.00 -8.60
N GLU A 275 2.01 -7.03 -8.07
CA GLU A 275 1.61 -5.63 -8.01
C GLU A 275 2.70 -4.70 -8.54
N ILE A 276 2.30 -3.72 -9.35
CA ILE A 276 3.17 -2.62 -9.75
C ILE A 276 3.28 -1.64 -8.60
N GLN A 277 4.49 -1.45 -8.09
CA GLN A 277 4.77 -0.58 -6.95
C GLN A 277 5.18 0.83 -7.38
N ASN A 278 6.02 0.95 -8.40
CA ASN A 278 6.53 2.23 -8.84
C ASN A 278 7.08 2.17 -10.28
N VAL A 279 7.19 3.32 -10.93
CA VAL A 279 7.89 3.50 -12.21
C VAL A 279 9.10 4.39 -11.96
N VAL A 280 10.27 3.90 -12.32
CA VAL A 280 11.56 4.56 -12.04
C VAL A 280 12.46 4.55 -13.29
N HIS A 281 13.60 5.22 -13.23
CA HIS A 281 14.63 5.22 -14.28
C HIS A 281 14.11 5.60 -15.66
N ILE A 282 13.39 6.75 -15.73
CA ILE A 282 12.84 7.26 -16.97
C ILE A 282 13.94 7.91 -17.78
N GLU A 283 14.25 7.35 -18.94
CA GLU A 283 15.24 7.90 -19.88
C GLU A 283 14.60 8.06 -21.25
N GLN A 284 14.88 9.19 -21.90
CA GLN A 284 14.50 9.38 -23.29
C GLN A 284 15.57 8.69 -24.16
N VAL A 285 15.15 7.70 -24.93
CA VAL A 285 15.96 7.03 -25.93
C VAL A 285 15.66 7.69 -27.29
N ASP A 286 16.55 7.60 -28.26
CA ASP A 286 16.42 8.28 -29.55
C ASP A 286 15.03 8.10 -30.22
N ASP A 287 14.62 9.12 -30.99
CA ASP A 287 13.40 9.16 -31.84
C ASP A 287 12.03 9.08 -31.12
N GLY A 288 11.93 9.62 -29.90
CA GLY A 288 10.64 9.74 -29.21
C GLY A 288 10.25 8.50 -28.41
N ALA A 289 11.15 7.54 -28.27
CA ALA A 289 10.99 6.42 -27.36
C ALA A 289 11.38 6.81 -25.90
N ILE A 290 10.66 6.28 -24.95
CA ILE A 290 11.01 6.37 -23.51
C ILE A 290 11.32 4.97 -23.00
N SER A 291 12.49 4.81 -22.36
CA SER A 291 12.82 3.64 -21.55
C SER A 291 12.51 3.95 -20.09
N PHE A 292 11.91 3.01 -19.40
CA PHE A 292 11.61 3.12 -17.97
C PHE A 292 11.63 1.75 -17.30
N SER A 293 11.82 1.75 -15.99
CA SER A 293 11.72 0.55 -15.16
C SER A 293 10.43 0.57 -14.35
N VAL A 294 9.77 -0.56 -14.28
CA VAL A 294 8.60 -0.80 -13.42
C VAL A 294 9.02 -1.70 -12.28
N ILE A 295 8.93 -1.20 -11.06
CA ILE A 295 9.17 -2.01 -9.86
C ILE A 295 7.90 -2.78 -9.55
N VAL A 296 8.02 -4.09 -9.56
CA VAL A 296 6.90 -5.02 -9.32
C VAL A 296 7.23 -5.86 -8.10
N SER A 297 6.28 -5.99 -7.18
CA SER A 297 6.34 -6.99 -6.13
C SER A 297 5.56 -8.22 -6.52
N CYS A 298 6.09 -9.39 -6.17
CA CYS A 298 5.47 -10.68 -6.36
C CYS A 298 5.58 -11.48 -5.07
N ASP A 299 4.46 -11.99 -4.57
CA ASP A 299 4.44 -12.85 -3.39
C ASP A 299 4.58 -14.31 -3.81
N ILE A 300 5.54 -15.01 -3.17
CA ILE A 300 5.73 -16.45 -3.30
C ILE A 300 5.11 -17.12 -2.09
N GLU A 301 4.13 -17.97 -2.33
CA GLU A 301 3.50 -18.80 -1.32
C GLU A 301 4.36 -20.02 -0.99
N HIS A 302 4.77 -20.14 0.26
CA HIS A 302 5.46 -21.32 0.75
C HIS A 302 4.49 -22.24 1.50
N SER A 303 4.53 -23.53 1.18
CA SER A 303 3.68 -24.50 1.86
C SER A 303 4.02 -24.63 3.35
N ILE A 304 3.07 -24.47 4.09
CA ILE A 304 2.62 -24.74 5.44
C ILE A 304 3.67 -25.12 6.50
N SER A 305 3.72 -24.27 7.53
CA SER A 305 4.18 -24.64 8.85
C SER A 305 3.26 -25.72 9.47
N SER A 306 3.72 -26.39 10.54
CA SER A 306 2.96 -27.39 11.31
C SER A 306 1.58 -26.90 11.83
N THR A 307 1.27 -25.64 11.68
CA THR A 307 0.01 -25.00 12.06
C THR A 307 -1.01 -24.85 10.93
N GLY A 308 -0.71 -25.31 9.71
CA GLY A 308 -1.60 -25.20 8.56
C GLY A 308 -1.63 -23.83 7.89
N ARG A 309 -0.71 -22.93 8.24
CA ARG A 309 -0.65 -21.58 7.65
C ARG A 309 0.32 -21.50 6.49
N VAL A 310 -0.07 -20.70 5.52
CA VAL A 310 0.73 -20.34 4.37
C VAL A 310 1.63 -19.17 4.75
N SER A 311 2.94 -19.31 4.53
CA SER A 311 3.89 -18.21 4.61
C SER A 311 4.17 -17.66 3.22
N PHE A 312 4.44 -16.35 3.12
CA PHE A 312 4.76 -15.69 1.86
C PHE A 312 6.16 -15.07 1.93
N THR A 313 6.88 -15.16 0.83
CA THR A 313 8.09 -14.35 0.61
C THR A 313 7.78 -13.37 -0.52
N GLU A 314 7.95 -12.08 -0.24
CA GLU A 314 7.81 -11.04 -1.25
C GLU A 314 9.13 -10.90 -2.02
N LYS A 315 9.05 -10.98 -3.34
CA LYS A 315 10.14 -10.69 -4.26
C LYS A 315 9.88 -9.36 -4.96
N TRP A 316 10.93 -8.60 -5.14
CA TRP A 316 10.91 -7.34 -5.85
C TRP A 316 11.64 -7.47 -7.16
N LEU A 317 11.01 -7.05 -8.25
CA LEU A 317 11.50 -7.20 -9.60
C LEU A 317 11.56 -5.83 -10.28
N ASP A 318 12.66 -5.57 -10.99
CA ASP A 318 12.81 -4.44 -11.91
C ASP A 318 12.48 -4.91 -13.32
N VAL A 319 11.35 -4.45 -13.85
CA VAL A 319 10.88 -4.75 -15.20
C VAL A 319 11.22 -3.57 -16.09
N LYS A 320 12.23 -3.71 -16.93
CA LYS A 320 12.64 -2.68 -17.88
C LYS A 320 11.74 -2.71 -19.12
N CYS A 321 11.09 -1.57 -19.38
CA CYS A 321 10.14 -1.40 -20.48
C CYS A 321 10.56 -0.27 -21.41
N ASN A 322 10.24 -0.40 -22.68
CA ASN A 322 10.28 0.69 -23.66
C ASN A 322 8.88 1.00 -24.18
N VAL A 323 8.64 2.26 -24.48
CA VAL A 323 7.41 2.72 -25.10
C VAL A 323 7.72 3.81 -26.13
N LEU A 324 7.12 3.76 -27.30
CA LEU A 324 7.13 4.87 -28.26
C LEU A 324 6.06 5.89 -27.87
N LEU A 325 6.47 7.16 -27.74
CA LEU A 325 5.56 8.26 -27.51
C LEU A 325 4.89 8.66 -28.83
N GLY A 326 3.68 8.13 -29.07
CA GLY A 326 2.74 8.64 -30.06
C GLY A 326 1.54 9.30 -29.40
N VAL A 327 0.54 9.69 -30.18
CA VAL A 327 -0.76 10.18 -29.67
C VAL A 327 -1.48 9.09 -28.84
N GLU A 328 -1.16 7.83 -29.10
CA GLU A 328 -1.46 6.66 -28.27
C GLU A 328 -0.11 5.99 -27.97
N LEU A 329 0.08 5.49 -26.74
CA LEU A 329 1.26 4.70 -26.39
C LEU A 329 1.25 3.39 -27.19
N THR A 330 1.74 3.45 -28.42
CA THR A 330 1.93 2.28 -29.30
C THR A 330 3.29 1.67 -29.03
N ASP A 331 3.42 0.38 -29.30
CA ASP A 331 4.68 -0.37 -29.21
C ASP A 331 5.30 -0.41 -27.78
N PHE A 332 4.49 -0.86 -26.82
CA PHE A 332 4.98 -1.22 -25.50
C PHE A 332 5.73 -2.54 -25.55
N GLU A 333 6.99 -2.55 -25.13
CA GLU A 333 7.85 -3.72 -25.11
C GLU A 333 8.51 -3.90 -23.75
N ILE A 334 8.48 -5.11 -23.21
CA ILE A 334 9.25 -5.49 -22.02
C ILE A 334 10.61 -6.02 -22.49
N ILE A 335 11.68 -5.32 -22.10
CA ILE A 335 13.05 -5.63 -22.54
C ILE A 335 13.72 -6.65 -21.66
N ASN A 336 13.61 -6.48 -20.34
CA ASN A 336 14.30 -7.30 -19.35
C ASN A 336 13.58 -7.28 -18.01
N ILE A 337 13.75 -8.35 -17.25
CA ILE A 337 13.30 -8.46 -15.86
C ILE A 337 14.47 -8.92 -15.01
N ASN A 338 14.76 -8.22 -13.92
CA ASN A 338 15.79 -8.57 -12.95
C ASN A 338 15.21 -8.58 -11.54
N GLU A 339 15.79 -9.36 -10.64
CA GLU A 339 15.49 -9.22 -9.21
C GLU A 339 16.11 -7.92 -8.70
N CYS A 340 15.39 -7.18 -7.86
CA CYS A 340 15.94 -6.03 -7.16
C CYS A 340 16.85 -6.53 -6.04
N GLU A 341 18.12 -6.09 -6.04
CA GLU A 341 19.12 -6.37 -4.98
C GLU A 341 18.81 -5.63 -3.68
#